data_7f8db646a123a2bf886656592bcfae0d
#
_entry.id   7f8db646a123a2bf886656592bcfae0d
#
_cell.length_a   1.000
_cell.length_b   1.000
_cell.length_c   1.000
_cell.angle_alpha   90.00
_cell.angle_beta   90.00
_cell.angle_gamma   90.00
#
_symmetry.space_group_name_H-M   'P 1'
#
loop_
_entity.id
_entity.type
_entity.pdbx_description
1 polymer ?
#
loop_
_entity_poly.entity_id
_entity_poly.type
_entity_poly.pdbx_seq_one_letter_code
_entity_poly.pdbx_strand_id
1 'polypeptide(L)'
;MSDLETLKMGVNIQNVVVSLLEMFEKRVDALEESRDKKDFVINRRICEELMPAIWVTIDRSGYNFPSEFSEAIRKVEDRFDDISDKLTERFSKGEETETEFD
;
A
#
# COMPACT_ATOMS: atom_id res chain seq x y z
N MET A 1 29.29 -16.64 -1.57
CA MET A 1 28.03 -16.95 -0.84
C MET A 1 27.56 -18.30 -1.27
N SER A 2 27.16 -19.16 -0.32
CA SER A 2 26.66 -20.48 -0.65
C SER A 2 25.24 -20.41 -1.18
N ASP A 3 24.82 -21.43 -1.92
CA ASP A 3 23.45 -21.52 -2.42
C ASP A 3 22.44 -21.50 -1.27
N LEU A 4 22.80 -22.14 -0.15
CA LEU A 4 21.92 -22.15 1.02
C LEU A 4 21.71 -20.77 1.59
N GLU A 5 22.77 -19.96 1.67
CA GLU A 5 22.66 -18.59 2.15
C GLU A 5 21.80 -17.75 1.22
N THR A 6 21.94 -17.93 -0.09
CA THR A 6 21.13 -17.23 -1.08
C THR A 6 19.66 -17.57 -0.90
N LEU A 7 19.34 -18.85 -0.68
CA LEU A 7 17.96 -19.26 -0.46
C LEU A 7 17.40 -18.67 0.82
N LYS A 8 18.19 -18.64 1.90
CA LYS A 8 17.75 -18.05 3.16
C LYS A 8 17.47 -16.57 3.02
N MET A 9 18.33 -15.86 2.29
CA MET A 9 18.13 -14.44 2.03
C MET A 9 16.84 -14.20 1.26
N GLY A 10 16.57 -15.03 0.23
CA GLY A 10 15.37 -14.93 -0.55
C GLY A 10 14.12 -15.09 0.30
N VAL A 11 14.11 -16.06 1.21
CA VAL A 11 12.97 -16.28 2.10
C VAL A 11 12.78 -15.10 3.03
N ASN A 12 13.85 -14.55 3.58
CA ASN A 12 13.76 -13.41 4.47
C ASN A 12 13.23 -12.16 3.74
N ILE A 13 13.69 -11.93 2.53
CA ILE A 13 13.23 -10.80 1.73
C ILE A 13 11.76 -10.97 1.37
N GLN A 14 11.35 -12.18 1.02
CA GLN A 14 9.94 -12.45 0.74
C GLN A 14 9.08 -12.16 1.96
N ASN A 15 9.53 -12.57 3.14
CA ASN A 15 8.80 -12.31 4.38
C ASN A 15 8.67 -10.82 4.65
N VAL A 16 9.72 -10.03 4.39
CA VAL A 16 9.67 -8.59 4.54
C VAL A 16 8.61 -7.99 3.62
N VAL A 17 8.62 -8.42 2.36
CA VAL A 17 7.65 -7.90 1.39
C VAL A 17 6.22 -8.29 1.76
N VAL A 18 6.03 -9.53 2.22
CA VAL A 18 4.71 -9.97 2.68
C VAL A 18 4.24 -9.11 3.86
N SER A 19 5.13 -8.83 4.81
CA SER A 19 4.78 -7.98 5.95
C SER A 19 4.41 -6.58 5.52
N LEU A 20 5.16 -6.00 4.58
CA LEU A 20 4.84 -4.67 4.06
C LEU A 20 3.49 -4.67 3.34
N LEU A 21 3.22 -5.72 2.57
CA LEU A 21 1.95 -5.83 1.86
C LEU A 21 0.78 -5.97 2.84
N GLU A 22 0.96 -6.74 3.91
CA GLU A 22 -0.06 -6.87 4.94
C GLU A 22 -0.33 -5.53 5.63
N MET A 23 0.72 -4.74 5.88
CA MET A 23 0.55 -3.40 6.43
C MET A 23 -0.23 -2.51 5.47
N PHE A 24 0.09 -2.60 4.18
CA PHE A 24 -0.61 -1.83 3.16
C PHE A 24 -2.08 -2.22 3.11
N GLU A 25 -2.39 -3.52 3.13
CA GLU A 25 -3.77 -3.98 3.13
C GLU A 25 -4.55 -3.45 4.33
N LYS A 26 -3.94 -3.48 5.51
CA LYS A 26 -4.58 -2.97 6.72
C LYS A 26 -4.86 -1.48 6.61
N ARG A 27 -3.94 -0.74 5.98
CA ARG A 27 -4.14 0.70 5.80
C ARG A 27 -5.21 0.99 4.75
N VAL A 28 -5.32 0.14 3.73
CA VAL A 28 -6.41 0.26 2.77
C VAL A 28 -7.76 -0.02 3.44
N ASP A 29 -7.80 -1.01 4.34
CA ASP A 29 -9.00 -1.27 5.14
C ASP A 29 -9.37 -0.06 5.99
N ALA A 30 -8.38 0.55 6.64
CA ALA A 30 -8.60 1.75 7.44
C ALA A 30 -9.07 2.91 6.57
N LEU A 31 -8.52 3.01 5.36
CA LEU A 31 -8.94 4.03 4.40
C LEU A 31 -10.41 3.88 4.04
N GLU A 32 -10.82 2.65 3.77
CA GLU A 32 -12.22 2.37 3.42
C GLU A 32 -13.17 2.74 4.54
N GLU A 33 -12.72 2.63 5.78
CA GLU A 33 -13.52 2.93 6.96
C GLU A 33 -13.38 4.37 7.44
N SER A 34 -12.75 5.22 6.68
CA SER A 34 -12.55 6.63 7.05
C SER A 34 -13.90 7.31 7.29
N ARG A 35 -14.01 8.01 8.41
CA ARG A 35 -15.27 8.64 8.84
C ARG A 35 -15.44 10.05 8.30
N ASP A 36 -14.33 10.75 8.11
CA ASP A 36 -14.36 12.14 7.66
C ASP A 36 -13.17 12.39 6.76
N LYS A 37 -13.12 13.59 6.21
CA LYS A 37 -12.07 13.96 5.27
C LYS A 37 -10.68 13.92 5.89
N LYS A 38 -10.57 14.35 7.13
CA LYS A 38 -9.28 14.38 7.81
C LYS A 38 -8.74 12.96 7.96
N ASP A 39 -9.58 12.04 8.41
CA ASP A 39 -9.22 10.65 8.57
C ASP A 39 -8.82 10.04 7.22
N PHE A 40 -9.59 10.34 6.18
CA PHE A 40 -9.32 9.87 4.83
C PHE A 40 -7.96 10.37 4.33
N VAL A 41 -7.66 11.65 4.51
CA VAL A 41 -6.40 12.23 4.04
C VAL A 41 -5.20 11.57 4.73
N ILE A 42 -5.31 11.34 6.04
CA ILE A 42 -4.23 10.71 6.79
C ILE A 42 -4.01 9.27 6.30
N ASN A 43 -5.07 8.50 6.20
CA ASN A 43 -4.96 7.10 5.78
C ASN A 43 -4.47 6.98 4.34
N ARG A 44 -4.95 7.85 3.46
CA ARG A 44 -4.49 7.85 2.07
C ARG A 44 -3.00 8.13 1.98
N ARG A 45 -2.52 9.09 2.77
CA ARG A 45 -1.10 9.43 2.75
C ARG A 45 -0.23 8.27 3.22
N ILE A 46 -0.68 7.57 4.24
CA ILE A 46 0.07 6.40 4.72
C ILE A 46 0.14 5.35 3.61
N CYS A 47 -0.96 5.10 2.92
CA CYS A 47 -0.98 4.16 1.81
C CYS A 47 -0.05 4.59 0.68
N GLU A 48 -0.05 5.88 0.36
CA GLU A 48 0.80 6.43 -0.70
C GLU A 48 2.28 6.29 -0.38
N GLU A 49 2.63 6.25 0.89
CA GLU A 49 4.02 6.06 1.29
C GLU A 49 4.41 4.59 1.36
N LEU A 50 3.47 3.73 1.72
CA LEU A 50 3.75 2.29 1.79
C LEU A 50 3.92 1.67 0.40
N MET A 51 3.13 2.12 -0.55
CA MET A 51 3.14 1.56 -1.90
C MET A 51 4.53 1.60 -2.55
N PRO A 52 5.18 2.77 -2.65
CA PRO A 52 6.52 2.80 -3.23
C PRO A 52 7.55 2.06 -2.37
N ALA A 53 7.36 2.03 -1.05
CA ALA A 53 8.29 1.31 -0.18
C ALA A 53 8.33 -0.18 -0.52
N ILE A 54 7.19 -0.77 -0.86
CA ILE A 54 7.13 -2.17 -1.24
C ILE A 54 7.93 -2.39 -2.53
N TRP A 55 7.68 -1.57 -3.55
CA TRP A 55 8.36 -1.73 -4.84
C TRP A 55 9.85 -1.46 -4.75
N VAL A 56 10.25 -0.46 -3.97
CA VAL A 56 11.67 -0.15 -3.76
C VAL A 56 12.36 -1.31 -3.04
N THR A 57 11.70 -1.91 -2.07
CA THR A 57 12.27 -3.05 -1.36
C THR A 57 12.50 -4.22 -2.31
N ILE A 58 11.55 -4.50 -3.17
CA ILE A 58 11.69 -5.56 -4.18
C ILE A 58 12.85 -5.24 -5.12
N ASP A 59 12.88 -4.02 -5.63
CA ASP A 59 13.89 -3.61 -6.60
C ASP A 59 15.29 -3.67 -6.02
N ARG A 60 15.46 -3.15 -4.82
CA ARG A 60 16.78 -3.08 -4.20
C ARG A 60 17.30 -4.42 -3.69
N SER A 61 16.39 -5.36 -3.48
CA SER A 61 16.80 -6.67 -2.97
C SER A 61 17.65 -7.45 -3.98
N GLY A 62 17.45 -7.18 -5.27
CA GLY A 62 18.10 -7.95 -6.33
C GLY A 62 17.59 -9.37 -6.42
N TYR A 63 16.56 -9.72 -5.64
CA TYR A 63 15.99 -11.06 -5.63
C TYR A 63 14.87 -11.15 -6.68
N ASN A 64 14.82 -12.29 -7.35
CA ASN A 64 13.82 -12.51 -8.40
C ASN A 64 12.56 -13.12 -7.78
N PHE A 65 11.61 -12.26 -7.43
CA PHE A 65 10.37 -12.68 -6.78
C PHE A 65 9.46 -13.43 -7.76
N PRO A 66 8.69 -14.42 -7.26
CA PRO A 66 7.65 -15.03 -8.07
C PRO A 66 6.62 -13.99 -8.54
N SER A 67 6.03 -14.24 -9.71
CA SER A 67 5.05 -13.30 -10.29
C SER A 67 3.84 -13.09 -9.40
N GLU A 68 3.53 -14.05 -8.54
CA GLU A 68 2.42 -13.94 -7.59
C GLU A 68 2.57 -12.72 -6.68
N PHE A 69 3.81 -12.33 -6.37
CA PHE A 69 4.05 -11.15 -5.55
C PHE A 69 3.59 -9.88 -6.24
N SER A 70 3.97 -9.71 -7.51
CA SER A 70 3.55 -8.54 -8.27
C SER A 70 2.04 -8.50 -8.45
N GLU A 71 1.44 -9.65 -8.70
CA GLU A 71 -0.01 -9.74 -8.86
C GLU A 71 -0.73 -9.36 -7.57
N ALA A 72 -0.26 -9.87 -6.43
CA ALA A 72 -0.87 -9.56 -5.14
C ALA A 72 -0.75 -8.08 -4.81
N ILE A 73 0.42 -7.51 -5.06
CA ILE A 73 0.64 -6.08 -4.81
C ILE A 73 -0.29 -5.23 -5.68
N ARG A 74 -0.41 -5.58 -6.96
CA ARG A 74 -1.26 -4.81 -7.88
C ARG A 74 -2.73 -4.89 -7.51
N LYS A 75 -3.18 -6.03 -7.00
CA LYS A 75 -4.57 -6.16 -6.54
C LYS A 75 -4.86 -5.19 -5.40
N VAL A 76 -3.94 -5.07 -4.47
CA VAL A 76 -4.14 -4.14 -3.35
C VAL A 76 -4.04 -2.70 -3.83
N GLU A 77 -3.12 -2.41 -4.77
CA GLU A 77 -3.02 -1.09 -5.37
C GLU A 77 -4.32 -0.69 -6.09
N ASP A 78 -4.88 -1.61 -6.86
CA ASP A 78 -6.12 -1.35 -7.58
C ASP A 78 -7.27 -1.08 -6.60
N ARG A 79 -7.32 -1.84 -5.52
CA ARG A 79 -8.31 -1.62 -4.48
C ARG A 79 -8.12 -0.26 -3.83
N PHE A 80 -6.88 0.11 -3.56
CA PHE A 80 -6.55 1.43 -3.01
C PHE A 80 -7.04 2.54 -3.94
N ASP A 81 -6.75 2.43 -5.24
CA ASP A 81 -7.14 3.45 -6.21
C ASP A 81 -8.67 3.58 -6.27
N ASP A 82 -9.37 2.46 -6.28
CA ASP A 82 -10.83 2.45 -6.36
C ASP A 82 -11.45 3.10 -5.13
N ILE A 83 -10.98 2.72 -3.95
CA ILE A 83 -11.48 3.28 -2.69
C ILE A 83 -11.14 4.76 -2.60
N SER A 84 -9.92 5.11 -2.98
CA SER A 84 -9.46 6.50 -2.93
C SER A 84 -10.33 7.39 -3.82
N ASP A 85 -10.64 6.93 -5.02
CA ASP A 85 -11.48 7.70 -5.93
C ASP A 85 -12.89 7.88 -5.38
N LYS A 86 -13.47 6.80 -4.87
CA LYS A 86 -14.82 6.85 -4.31
C LYS A 86 -14.92 7.79 -3.12
N LEU A 87 -13.94 7.71 -2.23
CA LEU A 87 -13.96 8.55 -1.03
C LEU A 87 -13.60 9.99 -1.35
N THR A 88 -12.73 10.22 -2.33
CA THR A 88 -12.43 11.58 -2.78
C THR A 88 -13.71 12.24 -3.27
N GLU A 89 -14.50 11.55 -4.06
CA GLU A 89 -15.76 12.08 -4.56
C GLU A 89 -16.74 12.33 -3.41
N ARG A 90 -16.86 11.34 -2.51
CA ARG A 90 -17.78 11.43 -1.38
C ARG A 90 -17.47 12.65 -0.48
N PHE A 91 -16.22 12.79 -0.11
CA PHE A 91 -15.83 13.87 0.81
C PHE A 91 -15.77 15.22 0.14
N SER A 92 -15.50 15.28 -1.15
CA SER A 92 -15.57 16.53 -1.90
C SER A 92 -16.99 17.07 -1.93
N LYS A 93 -17.96 16.19 -2.18
CA LYS A 93 -19.37 16.59 -2.22
C LYS A 93 -19.87 17.08 -0.87
N GLY A 94 -19.43 16.37 0.20
CA GLY A 94 -19.86 16.72 1.54
C GLY A 94 -19.23 17.98 2.10
N GLU A 95 -18.22 18.51 1.41
CA GLU A 95 -17.40 19.59 1.94
C GLU A 95 -17.30 20.79 1.01
N GLU A 96 -18.25 20.95 0.15
CA GLU A 96 -18.20 22.07 -0.77
C GLU A 96 -18.18 23.43 -0.05
N THR A 97 -18.58 23.44 1.22
CA THR A 97 -18.56 24.64 2.03
C THR A 97 -17.34 24.74 2.92
N GLU A 98 -16.50 23.73 2.94
CA GLU A 98 -15.32 23.72 3.79
C GLU A 98 -14.08 23.99 2.97
N THR A 99 -13.34 25.00 3.35
CA THR A 99 -12.16 25.41 2.61
C THR A 99 -10.87 25.29 3.38
N GLU A 100 -10.96 24.99 4.65
CA GLU A 100 -9.78 24.96 5.53
C GLU A 100 -8.91 23.74 5.36
N PHE A 101 -9.29 22.85 4.51
CA PHE A 101 -8.51 21.64 4.30
C PHE A 101 -7.38 21.79 3.32
N ASP A 102 -7.13 22.91 2.88
CA ASP A 102 -6.06 23.17 1.91
C ASP A 102 -4.66 22.98 2.47
#